data_47203168d0c9250cb75b76e6993669c2
#
_entry.id   47203168d0c9250cb75b76e6993669c2
#
_cell.length_a   1.000
_cell.length_b   1.000
_cell.length_c   1.000
_cell.angle_alpha   90.00
_cell.angle_beta   90.00
_cell.angle_gamma   90.00
#
_symmetry.space_group_name_H-M   'P 1'
#
loop_
_entity.id
_entity.type
_entity.pdbx_description
1 polymer ?
#
loop_
_entity_poly.entity_id
_entity_poly.type
_entity_poly.pdbx_seq_one_letter_code
_entity_poly.pdbx_strand_id
1 'polypeptide(L)'
;MSGKLYGVGVGPGDPKLMTYLAVETIKNCPVIAVPADGKEHAISYKIASGIVKDMDQKECLGLSSPMTKDRKILEKNYQKVSEEIIKKLDEGKNVAYLTLGDPTVYSTYIYIQRIVKKCGYDAEIINGVPSFCAVAAKLGDSLADRSEQLHIIPSNYDIKEALKLPGNKILMKAASKLSDVKKVLKEQGQKAWMIENCGMEEEKIYHSVDEMPERTPDPR
;
A
#
# COMPACT_ATOMS: atom_id res chain seq x y z
N MET A 1 15.50 6.64 26.62
CA MET A 1 14.33 7.11 25.84
C MET A 1 13.86 5.95 24.98
N SER A 2 12.57 5.70 24.90
CA SER A 2 12.00 4.70 24.00
C SER A 2 12.20 5.11 22.53
N GLY A 3 12.28 4.13 21.63
CA GLY A 3 12.30 4.37 20.21
C GLY A 3 10.95 4.91 19.68
N LYS A 4 10.91 5.28 18.40
CA LYS A 4 9.73 5.79 17.70
C LYS A 4 9.37 4.92 16.50
N LEU A 5 8.07 4.70 16.28
CA LEU A 5 7.54 3.98 15.12
C LEU A 5 7.23 4.96 13.98
N TYR A 6 7.71 4.65 12.78
CA TYR A 6 7.40 5.37 11.55
C TYR A 6 6.68 4.44 10.58
N GLY A 7 5.50 4.82 10.12
CA GLY A 7 4.85 4.17 8.97
C GLY A 7 5.27 4.87 7.71
N VAL A 8 6.07 4.22 6.91
CA VAL A 8 6.74 4.83 5.77
C VAL A 8 6.16 4.35 4.46
N GLY A 9 5.58 5.27 3.69
CA GLY A 9 5.15 5.02 2.33
C GLY A 9 6.34 4.96 1.37
N VAL A 10 6.54 3.80 0.74
CA VAL A 10 7.63 3.62 -0.22
C VAL A 10 7.23 3.90 -1.67
N GLY A 11 6.03 4.43 -1.90
CA GLY A 11 5.50 4.62 -3.24
C GLY A 11 4.99 3.34 -3.89
N PRO A 12 4.51 3.41 -5.15
CA PRO A 12 3.73 2.34 -5.78
C PRO A 12 4.57 1.25 -6.46
N GLY A 13 5.87 1.48 -6.72
CA GLY A 13 6.70 0.52 -7.45
C GLY A 13 8.07 1.06 -7.83
N ASP A 14 8.13 2.18 -8.56
CA ASP A 14 9.41 2.81 -8.91
C ASP A 14 10.05 3.43 -7.66
N PRO A 15 11.28 3.01 -7.27
CA PRO A 15 12.00 3.61 -6.13
C PRO A 15 12.16 5.13 -6.24
N LYS A 16 12.22 5.70 -7.44
CA LYS A 16 12.32 7.15 -7.67
C LYS A 16 11.09 7.93 -7.21
N LEU A 17 9.95 7.25 -7.00
CA LEU A 17 8.74 7.83 -6.46
C LEU A 17 8.69 7.83 -4.92
N MET A 18 9.73 7.38 -4.24
CA MET A 18 9.86 7.56 -2.80
C MET A 18 10.07 9.04 -2.49
N THR A 19 9.37 9.52 -1.46
CA THR A 19 9.62 10.88 -0.98
C THR A 19 11.00 10.98 -0.33
N TYR A 20 11.62 12.15 -0.41
CA TYR A 20 12.91 12.38 0.24
C TYR A 20 12.86 12.07 1.75
N LEU A 21 11.78 12.49 2.41
CA LEU A 21 11.57 12.23 3.84
C LEU A 21 11.45 10.72 4.13
N ALA A 22 10.82 9.93 3.25
CA ALA A 22 10.76 8.48 3.40
C ALA A 22 12.15 7.85 3.36
N VAL A 23 12.98 8.26 2.40
CA VAL A 23 14.37 7.78 2.27
C VAL A 23 15.20 8.13 3.51
N GLU A 24 15.13 9.38 3.99
CA GLU A 24 15.85 9.81 5.20
C GLU A 24 15.38 9.05 6.44
N THR A 25 14.07 8.88 6.61
CA THR A 25 13.50 8.15 7.76
C THR A 25 14.00 6.71 7.77
N ILE A 26 13.98 6.01 6.63
CA ILE A 26 14.45 4.63 6.52
C ILE A 26 15.95 4.56 6.85
N LYS A 27 16.78 5.47 6.33
CA LYS A 27 18.21 5.52 6.65
C LYS A 27 18.49 5.64 8.15
N ASN A 28 17.69 6.45 8.84
CA ASN A 28 17.86 6.74 10.28
C ASN A 28 17.24 5.68 11.21
N CYS A 29 16.48 4.71 10.68
CA CYS A 29 15.92 3.63 11.48
C CYS A 29 16.81 2.39 11.42
N PRO A 30 17.28 1.86 12.56
CA PRO A 30 18.04 0.63 12.63
C PRO A 30 17.21 -0.62 12.37
N VAL A 31 15.87 -0.53 12.54
CA VAL A 31 14.93 -1.63 12.37
C VAL A 31 13.94 -1.32 11.26
N ILE A 32 13.79 -2.26 10.35
CA ILE A 32 12.81 -2.23 9.26
C ILE A 32 11.74 -3.29 9.53
N ALA A 33 10.49 -2.91 9.52
CA ALA A 33 9.36 -3.82 9.63
C ALA A 33 8.62 -3.90 8.28
N VAL A 34 8.26 -5.11 7.85
CA VAL A 34 7.57 -5.35 6.59
C VAL A 34 6.33 -6.22 6.78
N PRO A 35 5.22 -5.97 6.03
CA PRO A 35 3.98 -6.74 6.13
C PRO A 35 4.07 -8.08 5.36
N ALA A 36 5.14 -8.83 5.57
CA ALA A 36 5.42 -10.12 4.96
C ALA A 36 6.15 -11.01 5.97
N ASP A 37 6.31 -12.28 5.69
CA ASP A 37 7.04 -13.24 6.54
C ASP A 37 8.57 -13.09 6.47
N GLY A 38 9.06 -12.21 5.60
CA GLY A 38 10.47 -11.85 5.46
C GLY A 38 10.69 -10.76 4.42
N LYS A 39 11.89 -10.23 4.38
CA LYS A 39 12.28 -9.16 3.45
C LYS A 39 12.22 -9.63 1.98
N GLU A 40 12.44 -10.92 1.75
CA GLU A 40 12.47 -11.56 0.43
C GLU A 40 11.10 -11.54 -0.25
N HIS A 41 10.02 -11.56 0.55
CA HIS A 41 8.63 -11.56 0.09
C HIS A 41 7.97 -10.18 0.16
N ALA A 42 8.71 -9.17 0.64
CA ALA A 42 8.17 -7.82 0.85
C ALA A 42 8.45 -6.89 -0.34
N ILE A 43 7.44 -6.62 -1.16
CA ILE A 43 7.55 -5.65 -2.27
C ILE A 43 8.03 -4.28 -1.76
N SER A 44 7.52 -3.82 -0.62
CA SER A 44 7.93 -2.55 -0.01
C SER A 44 9.42 -2.52 0.35
N TYR A 45 10.00 -3.66 0.75
CA TYR A 45 11.43 -3.77 0.99
C TYR A 45 12.23 -3.69 -0.31
N LYS A 46 11.80 -4.41 -1.36
CA LYS A 46 12.44 -4.37 -2.69
C LYS A 46 12.49 -2.94 -3.24
N ILE A 47 11.39 -2.19 -3.13
CA ILE A 47 11.32 -0.79 -3.56
C ILE A 47 12.32 0.06 -2.77
N ALA A 48 12.30 0.00 -1.44
CA ALA A 48 13.19 0.79 -0.58
C ALA A 48 14.67 0.51 -0.85
N SER A 49 15.04 -0.76 -1.06
CA SER A 49 16.40 -1.20 -1.38
C SER A 49 16.93 -0.65 -2.73
N GLY A 50 16.04 -0.24 -3.62
CA GLY A 50 16.41 0.42 -4.88
C GLY A 50 17.15 1.74 -4.66
N ILE A 51 16.91 2.43 -3.53
CA ILE A 51 17.53 3.73 -3.20
C ILE A 51 18.37 3.66 -1.92
N VAL A 52 17.89 3.00 -0.87
CA VAL A 52 18.60 2.90 0.42
C VAL A 52 19.57 1.73 0.37
N LYS A 53 20.86 2.03 0.24
CA LYS A 53 21.89 1.03 -0.05
C LYS A 53 22.29 0.14 1.15
N ASP A 54 22.06 0.61 2.38
CA ASP A 54 22.40 -0.08 3.63
C ASP A 54 21.24 -0.92 4.21
N MET A 55 20.20 -1.18 3.41
CA MET A 55 19.02 -1.94 3.85
C MET A 55 19.36 -3.32 4.42
N ASP A 56 20.31 -4.02 3.81
CA ASP A 56 20.71 -5.37 4.23
C ASP A 56 21.48 -5.39 5.57
N GLN A 57 21.99 -4.25 6.01
CA GLN A 57 22.68 -4.10 7.31
C GLN A 57 21.69 -3.84 8.46
N LYS A 58 20.42 -3.54 8.15
CA LYS A 58 19.39 -3.24 9.13
C LYS A 58 18.68 -4.51 9.62
N GLU A 59 18.29 -4.50 10.88
CA GLU A 59 17.45 -5.55 11.43
C GLU A 59 16.08 -5.55 10.72
N CYS A 60 15.65 -6.70 10.18
CA CYS A 60 14.36 -6.81 9.48
C CYS A 60 13.38 -7.66 10.27
N LEU A 61 12.20 -7.10 10.56
CA LEU A 61 11.07 -7.78 11.18
C LEU A 61 10.05 -8.15 10.08
N GLY A 62 9.91 -9.44 9.83
CA GLY A 62 8.81 -9.97 9.01
C GLY A 62 7.54 -10.07 9.83
N LEU A 63 6.52 -9.28 9.51
CA LEU A 63 5.28 -9.13 10.28
C LEU A 63 4.07 -9.45 9.38
N SER A 64 3.98 -10.70 8.95
CA SER A 64 2.91 -11.15 8.05
C SER A 64 1.53 -11.02 8.69
N SER A 65 0.55 -10.67 7.86
CA SER A 65 -0.86 -10.64 8.25
C SER A 65 -1.62 -11.74 7.55
N PRO A 66 -2.52 -12.45 8.24
CA PRO A 66 -3.33 -13.49 7.61
C PRO A 66 -4.28 -12.91 6.58
N MET A 67 -4.42 -13.58 5.43
CA MET A 67 -5.38 -13.24 4.39
C MET A 67 -6.79 -13.67 4.78
N THR A 68 -7.45 -12.90 5.64
CA THR A 68 -8.80 -13.19 6.16
C THR A 68 -9.65 -11.94 6.22
N LYS A 69 -10.99 -12.14 6.19
CA LYS A 69 -11.98 -11.09 6.47
C LYS A 69 -12.48 -11.13 7.92
N ASP A 70 -12.05 -12.13 8.70
CA ASP A 70 -12.43 -12.25 10.10
C ASP A 70 -11.74 -11.16 10.94
N ARG A 71 -12.56 -10.23 11.44
CA ARG A 71 -12.08 -9.08 12.23
C ARG A 71 -11.35 -9.52 13.49
N LYS A 72 -11.80 -10.59 14.17
CA LYS A 72 -11.18 -11.06 15.40
C LYS A 72 -9.78 -11.60 15.17
N ILE A 73 -9.59 -12.32 14.05
CA ILE A 73 -8.28 -12.83 13.65
C ILE A 73 -7.35 -11.66 13.28
N LEU A 74 -7.85 -10.67 12.54
CA LEU A 74 -7.08 -9.49 12.18
C LEU A 74 -6.68 -8.67 13.42
N GLU A 75 -7.60 -8.43 14.34
CA GLU A 75 -7.32 -7.68 15.58
C GLU A 75 -6.25 -8.37 16.44
N LYS A 76 -6.33 -9.71 16.61
CA LYS A 76 -5.28 -10.48 17.29
C LYS A 76 -3.93 -10.38 16.59
N ASN A 77 -3.93 -10.41 15.26
CA ASN A 77 -2.69 -10.26 14.50
C ASN A 77 -2.10 -8.85 14.67
N TYR A 78 -2.91 -7.78 14.58
CA TYR A 78 -2.44 -6.41 14.81
C TYR A 78 -1.86 -6.23 16.20
N GLN A 79 -2.47 -6.86 17.22
CA GLN A 79 -1.95 -6.85 18.58
C GLN A 79 -0.57 -7.52 18.63
N LYS A 80 -0.44 -8.76 18.10
CA LYS A 80 0.84 -9.49 18.05
C LYS A 80 1.93 -8.71 17.30
N VAL A 81 1.60 -8.15 16.14
CA VAL A 81 2.53 -7.32 15.36
C VAL A 81 2.98 -6.10 16.15
N SER A 82 2.05 -5.43 16.84
CA SER A 82 2.37 -4.27 17.68
C SER A 82 3.28 -4.63 18.84
N GLU A 83 3.09 -5.80 19.49
CA GLU A 83 3.95 -6.29 20.58
C GLU A 83 5.39 -6.53 20.10
N GLU A 84 5.58 -7.12 18.91
CA GLU A 84 6.93 -7.30 18.35
C GLU A 84 7.62 -5.96 18.04
N ILE A 85 6.87 -4.98 17.55
CA ILE A 85 7.39 -3.62 17.31
C ILE A 85 7.75 -2.96 18.66
N ILE A 86 6.87 -3.03 19.66
CA ILE A 86 7.07 -2.42 20.98
C ILE A 86 8.35 -2.95 21.64
N LYS A 87 8.67 -4.23 21.52
CA LYS A 87 9.95 -4.78 22.01
C LYS A 87 11.16 -4.02 21.48
N LYS A 88 11.13 -3.61 20.20
CA LYS A 88 12.21 -2.83 19.59
C LYS A 88 12.22 -1.38 20.06
N LEU A 89 11.03 -0.80 20.26
CA LEU A 89 10.91 0.54 20.82
C LEU A 89 11.43 0.60 22.27
N ASP A 90 11.21 -0.46 23.07
CA ASP A 90 11.75 -0.60 24.45
C ASP A 90 13.28 -0.69 24.46
N GLU A 91 13.88 -1.29 23.42
CA GLU A 91 15.33 -1.29 23.20
C GLU A 91 15.88 0.11 22.82
N GLY A 92 15.03 1.13 22.73
CA GLY A 92 15.40 2.48 22.27
C GLY A 92 15.61 2.59 20.77
N LYS A 93 15.22 1.58 19.99
CA LYS A 93 15.40 1.55 18.53
C LYS A 93 14.20 2.15 17.80
N ASN A 94 14.46 3.03 16.84
CA ASN A 94 13.43 3.47 15.90
C ASN A 94 13.10 2.37 14.90
N VAL A 95 11.81 2.24 14.56
CA VAL A 95 11.29 1.23 13.62
C VAL A 95 10.63 1.92 12.43
N ALA A 96 11.06 1.60 11.22
CA ALA A 96 10.39 1.99 9.97
C ALA A 96 9.52 0.83 9.47
N TYR A 97 8.19 0.96 9.58
CA TYR A 97 7.23 0.02 9.01
C TYR A 97 6.93 0.41 7.57
N LEU A 98 7.39 -0.39 6.61
CA LEU A 98 7.27 -0.08 5.19
C LEU A 98 5.89 -0.44 4.65
N THR A 99 5.28 0.50 3.95
CA THR A 99 3.97 0.35 3.31
C THR A 99 4.06 0.67 1.82
N LEU A 100 3.53 -0.21 0.98
CA LEU A 100 3.37 0.06 -0.46
C LEU A 100 2.42 1.25 -0.66
N GLY A 101 2.77 2.20 -1.53
CA GLY A 101 2.01 3.42 -1.74
C GLY A 101 2.15 4.39 -0.58
N ASP A 102 1.02 4.77 0.01
CA ASP A 102 0.91 5.72 1.14
C ASP A 102 0.25 5.06 2.35
N PRO A 103 0.78 5.24 3.58
CA PRO A 103 0.22 4.63 4.79
C PRO A 103 -1.20 5.09 5.15
N THR A 104 -1.66 6.22 4.61
CA THR A 104 -3.00 6.75 4.90
C THR A 104 -4.09 6.13 4.01
N VAL A 105 -3.70 5.38 2.96
CA VAL A 105 -4.62 4.81 1.98
C VAL A 105 -4.71 3.28 2.13
N TYR A 106 -5.75 2.79 2.79
CA TYR A 106 -6.05 1.35 2.97
C TYR A 106 -4.86 0.51 3.45
N SER A 107 -4.05 1.07 4.37
CA SER A 107 -2.87 0.41 4.94
C SER A 107 -3.17 -0.24 6.30
N THR A 108 -2.57 -1.39 6.53
CA THR A 108 -2.56 -2.09 7.83
C THR A 108 -1.85 -1.28 8.92
N TYR A 109 -0.86 -0.45 8.54
CA TYR A 109 -0.09 0.37 9.48
C TYR A 109 -0.97 1.20 10.43
N ILE A 110 -2.08 1.75 9.96
CA ILE A 110 -2.95 2.60 10.77
C ILE A 110 -3.50 1.88 12.01
N TYR A 111 -3.79 0.58 11.90
CA TYR A 111 -4.27 -0.21 13.05
C TYR A 111 -3.14 -0.45 14.04
N ILE A 112 -1.94 -0.77 13.55
CA ILE A 112 -0.73 -0.96 14.35
C ILE A 112 -0.36 0.35 15.06
N GLN A 113 -0.33 1.48 14.35
CA GLN A 113 -0.05 2.79 14.91
C GLN A 113 -0.98 3.13 16.10
N ARG A 114 -2.28 2.86 15.96
CA ARG A 114 -3.26 3.13 17.02
C ARG A 114 -2.97 2.32 18.28
N ILE A 115 -2.57 1.06 18.13
CA ILE A 115 -2.21 0.20 19.27
C ILE A 115 -0.93 0.72 19.93
N VAL A 116 0.12 0.97 19.16
CA VAL A 116 1.41 1.46 19.66
C VAL A 116 1.24 2.79 20.41
N LYS A 117 0.48 3.74 19.84
CA LYS A 117 0.15 5.01 20.53
C LYS A 117 -0.64 4.80 21.81
N LYS A 118 -1.60 3.88 21.83
CA LYS A 118 -2.37 3.55 23.03
C LYS A 118 -1.49 2.96 24.14
N CYS A 119 -0.40 2.28 23.77
CA CYS A 119 0.60 1.77 24.72
C CYS A 119 1.61 2.84 25.19
N GLY A 120 1.47 4.11 24.76
CA GLY A 120 2.29 5.23 25.23
C GLY A 120 3.55 5.51 24.39
N TYR A 121 3.71 4.89 23.24
CA TYR A 121 4.85 5.13 22.34
C TYR A 121 4.54 6.15 21.27
N ASP A 122 5.57 6.87 20.83
CA ASP A 122 5.46 7.78 19.70
C ASP A 122 5.36 7.02 18.37
N ALA A 123 4.44 7.46 17.50
CA ALA A 123 4.31 6.93 16.16
C ALA A 123 3.92 8.03 15.17
N GLU A 124 4.52 8.00 13.98
CA GLU A 124 4.38 9.00 12.93
C GLU A 124 4.07 8.36 11.57
N ILE A 125 3.43 9.11 10.69
CA ILE A 125 3.18 8.73 9.30
C ILE A 125 4.11 9.54 8.40
N ILE A 126 4.86 8.84 7.55
CA ILE A 126 5.67 9.42 6.49
C ILE A 126 4.98 9.09 5.16
N ASN A 127 4.47 10.11 4.48
CA ASN A 127 3.70 9.93 3.27
C ASN A 127 4.52 9.32 2.12
N GLY A 128 3.84 8.59 1.26
CA GLY A 128 4.34 8.10 -0.01
C GLY A 128 3.42 8.50 -1.17
N VAL A 129 3.80 8.20 -2.40
CA VAL A 129 2.96 8.40 -3.57
C VAL A 129 1.93 7.27 -3.67
N PRO A 130 0.60 7.55 -3.63
CA PRO A 130 -0.42 6.51 -3.82
C PRO A 130 -0.37 5.93 -5.25
N SER A 131 -0.68 4.64 -5.40
CA SER A 131 -0.62 3.95 -6.68
C SER A 131 -1.47 4.61 -7.76
N PHE A 132 -2.65 5.09 -7.45
CA PHE A 132 -3.54 5.73 -8.42
C PHE A 132 -2.98 7.05 -8.97
N CYS A 133 -2.19 7.81 -8.20
CA CYS A 133 -1.49 8.99 -8.71
C CYS A 133 -0.40 8.60 -9.72
N ALA A 134 0.35 7.53 -9.44
CA ALA A 134 1.35 7.04 -10.37
C ALA A 134 0.72 6.46 -11.65
N VAL A 135 -0.43 5.77 -11.52
CA VAL A 135 -1.21 5.27 -12.66
C VAL A 135 -1.65 6.41 -13.57
N ALA A 136 -2.23 7.48 -13.01
CA ALA A 136 -2.65 8.65 -13.79
C ALA A 136 -1.48 9.31 -14.53
N ALA A 137 -0.35 9.52 -13.83
CA ALA A 137 0.85 10.07 -14.43
C ALA A 137 1.40 9.18 -15.56
N LYS A 138 1.33 7.85 -15.41
CA LYS A 138 1.76 6.88 -16.44
C LYS A 138 0.85 6.90 -17.67
N LEU A 139 -0.45 7.11 -17.47
CA LEU A 139 -1.44 7.27 -18.55
C LEU A 139 -1.36 8.66 -19.21
N GLY A 140 -0.65 9.61 -18.59
CA GLY A 140 -0.54 10.98 -19.09
C GLY A 140 -1.84 11.79 -18.96
N ASP A 141 -2.66 11.47 -17.96
CA ASP A 141 -3.97 12.08 -17.77
C ASP A 141 -4.21 12.46 -16.29
N SER A 142 -5.18 13.34 -16.04
CA SER A 142 -5.60 13.72 -14.69
C SER A 142 -6.58 12.71 -14.10
N LEU A 143 -6.62 12.62 -12.77
CA LEU A 143 -7.64 11.82 -12.06
C LEU A 143 -9.00 12.53 -12.00
N ALA A 144 -8.99 13.85 -12.03
CA ALA A 144 -10.17 14.68 -12.06
C ALA A 144 -9.81 16.08 -12.51
N ASP A 145 -10.68 16.70 -13.32
CA ASP A 145 -10.51 18.05 -13.80
C ASP A 145 -11.47 19.02 -13.10
N ARG A 146 -10.99 20.21 -12.80
CA ARG A 146 -11.79 21.32 -12.24
C ARG A 146 -12.63 20.89 -11.03
N SER A 147 -13.96 20.78 -11.20
CA SER A 147 -14.95 20.45 -10.17
C SER A 147 -15.43 19.00 -10.23
N GLU A 148 -14.79 18.15 -10.99
CA GLU A 148 -15.14 16.72 -11.05
C GLU A 148 -14.93 16.04 -9.70
N GLN A 149 -15.85 15.16 -9.35
CA GLN A 149 -15.73 14.36 -8.15
C GLN A 149 -14.82 13.17 -8.40
N LEU A 150 -14.02 12.80 -7.40
CA LEU A 150 -13.15 11.64 -7.43
C LEU A 150 -13.48 10.68 -6.30
N HIS A 151 -13.81 9.44 -6.64
CA HIS A 151 -14.14 8.39 -5.68
C HIS A 151 -13.05 7.31 -5.66
N ILE A 152 -12.47 7.06 -4.49
CA ILE A 152 -11.49 5.98 -4.28
C ILE A 152 -12.22 4.81 -3.62
N ILE A 153 -12.36 3.71 -4.35
CA ILE A 153 -13.27 2.60 -4.05
C ILE A 153 -12.46 1.32 -3.82
N PRO A 154 -12.52 0.73 -2.61
CA PRO A 154 -11.84 -0.54 -2.34
C PRO A 154 -12.60 -1.72 -2.96
N SER A 155 -11.90 -2.81 -3.27
CA SER A 155 -12.45 -3.99 -3.95
C SER A 155 -13.59 -4.72 -3.23
N ASN A 156 -13.75 -4.47 -1.93
CA ASN A 156 -14.84 -5.06 -1.15
C ASN A 156 -16.17 -4.30 -1.29
N TYR A 157 -16.17 -3.14 -1.95
CA TYR A 157 -17.39 -2.41 -2.27
C TYR A 157 -18.11 -3.02 -3.47
N ASP A 158 -19.44 -2.86 -3.54
CA ASP A 158 -20.22 -3.31 -4.70
C ASP A 158 -19.91 -2.42 -5.91
N ILE A 159 -19.38 -3.02 -6.97
CA ILE A 159 -18.98 -2.30 -8.20
C ILE A 159 -20.20 -1.65 -8.88
N LYS A 160 -21.38 -2.29 -8.85
CA LYS A 160 -22.58 -1.75 -9.48
C LYS A 160 -23.04 -0.48 -8.77
N GLU A 161 -22.97 -0.47 -7.46
CA GLU A 161 -23.28 0.73 -6.66
C GLU A 161 -22.18 1.80 -6.83
N ALA A 162 -20.91 1.41 -6.89
CA ALA A 162 -19.82 2.33 -7.13
C ALA A 162 -19.96 3.09 -8.45
N LEU A 163 -20.36 2.42 -9.52
CA LEU A 163 -20.50 3.02 -10.85
C LEU A 163 -21.68 3.99 -10.98
N LYS A 164 -22.64 3.97 -10.05
CA LYS A 164 -23.73 4.95 -9.99
C LYS A 164 -23.29 6.32 -9.46
N LEU A 165 -22.14 6.39 -8.78
CA LEU A 165 -21.62 7.65 -8.26
C LEU A 165 -21.24 8.58 -9.43
N PRO A 166 -21.50 9.90 -9.32
CA PRO A 166 -21.05 10.86 -10.34
C PRO A 166 -19.52 11.03 -10.33
N GLY A 167 -18.94 11.51 -11.45
CA GLY A 167 -17.51 11.79 -11.53
C GLY A 167 -16.63 10.56 -11.73
N ASN A 168 -15.35 10.70 -11.48
CA ASN A 168 -14.32 9.69 -11.74
C ASN A 168 -14.19 8.68 -10.59
N LYS A 169 -13.83 7.45 -10.91
CA LYS A 169 -13.72 6.35 -9.95
C LYS A 169 -12.37 5.65 -10.08
N ILE A 170 -11.76 5.41 -8.94
CA ILE A 170 -10.55 4.61 -8.80
C ILE A 170 -10.91 3.32 -8.08
N LEU A 171 -10.77 2.20 -8.77
CA LEU A 171 -11.01 0.87 -8.18
C LEU A 171 -9.68 0.31 -7.67
N MET A 172 -9.53 0.23 -6.35
CA MET A 172 -8.31 -0.26 -5.72
C MET A 172 -8.43 -1.72 -5.30
N LYS A 173 -7.33 -2.47 -5.46
CA LYS A 173 -7.22 -3.87 -5.01
C LYS A 173 -8.30 -4.77 -5.65
N ALA A 174 -8.61 -4.54 -6.93
CA ALA A 174 -9.68 -5.23 -7.64
C ALA A 174 -9.26 -6.59 -8.25
N ALA A 175 -7.99 -6.99 -8.14
CA ALA A 175 -7.44 -8.18 -8.79
C ALA A 175 -8.28 -9.46 -8.60
N SER A 176 -8.72 -9.75 -7.37
CA SER A 176 -9.54 -10.93 -7.04
C SER A 176 -10.98 -10.89 -7.60
N LYS A 177 -11.44 -9.73 -8.07
CA LYS A 177 -12.79 -9.51 -8.63
C LYS A 177 -12.75 -8.98 -10.07
N LEU A 178 -11.61 -9.07 -10.73
CA LEU A 178 -11.39 -8.39 -12.00
C LEU A 178 -12.38 -8.83 -13.08
N SER A 179 -12.72 -10.12 -13.17
CA SER A 179 -13.73 -10.60 -14.11
C SER A 179 -15.11 -9.99 -13.89
N ASP A 180 -15.53 -9.85 -12.62
CA ASP A 180 -16.81 -9.21 -12.27
C ASP A 180 -16.78 -7.73 -12.60
N VAL A 181 -15.68 -7.04 -12.27
CA VAL A 181 -15.47 -5.63 -12.59
C VAL A 181 -15.54 -5.41 -14.11
N LYS A 182 -14.78 -6.18 -14.89
CA LYS A 182 -14.77 -6.11 -16.35
C LYS A 182 -16.15 -6.31 -16.95
N LYS A 183 -16.89 -7.32 -16.46
CA LYS A 183 -18.26 -7.61 -16.91
C LYS A 183 -19.17 -6.41 -16.67
N VAL A 184 -19.17 -5.85 -15.45
CA VAL A 184 -20.05 -4.72 -15.10
C VAL A 184 -19.69 -3.46 -15.88
N LEU A 185 -18.39 -3.19 -16.10
CA LEU A 185 -17.95 -2.06 -16.93
C LEU A 185 -18.43 -2.18 -18.38
N LYS A 186 -18.36 -3.39 -18.97
CA LYS A 186 -18.87 -3.66 -20.32
C LYS A 186 -20.40 -3.50 -20.41
N GLU A 187 -21.14 -4.10 -19.46
CA GLU A 187 -22.60 -4.01 -19.41
C GLU A 187 -23.10 -2.55 -19.34
N GLN A 188 -22.32 -1.67 -18.68
CA GLN A 188 -22.66 -0.25 -18.52
C GLN A 188 -21.99 0.67 -19.54
N GLY A 189 -21.24 0.14 -20.50
CA GLY A 189 -20.55 0.93 -21.52
C GLY A 189 -19.50 1.90 -20.95
N GLN A 190 -18.92 1.59 -19.80
CA GLN A 190 -17.95 2.44 -19.12
C GLN A 190 -16.57 2.32 -19.77
N LYS A 191 -15.86 3.45 -19.89
CA LYS A 191 -14.44 3.45 -20.23
C LYS A 191 -13.61 3.26 -18.97
N ALA A 192 -12.56 2.46 -19.05
CA ALA A 192 -11.62 2.29 -17.96
C ALA A 192 -10.22 1.93 -18.48
N TRP A 193 -9.23 2.33 -17.73
CA TRP A 193 -7.82 1.99 -17.90
C TRP A 193 -7.36 1.18 -16.68
N MET A 194 -6.39 0.34 -16.88
CA MET A 194 -5.82 -0.44 -15.80
C MET A 194 -4.30 -0.50 -15.96
N ILE A 195 -3.59 -0.37 -14.85
CA ILE A 195 -2.16 -0.71 -14.78
C ILE A 195 -1.94 -1.73 -13.67
N GLU A 196 -1.30 -2.82 -14.02
CA GLU A 196 -0.83 -3.86 -13.13
C GLU A 196 0.65 -3.62 -12.83
N ASN A 197 1.07 -3.78 -11.57
CA ASN A 197 2.45 -3.59 -11.11
C ASN A 197 3.08 -2.25 -11.52
N CYS A 198 2.31 -1.15 -11.39
CA CYS A 198 2.73 0.19 -11.81
C CYS A 198 4.09 0.57 -11.24
N GLY A 199 5.06 0.89 -12.12
CA GLY A 199 6.42 1.27 -11.75
C GLY A 199 7.35 0.10 -11.41
N MET A 200 6.91 -1.14 -11.58
CA MET A 200 7.71 -2.37 -11.38
C MET A 200 8.15 -2.95 -12.73
N GLU A 201 9.05 -3.94 -12.70
CA GLU A 201 9.59 -4.59 -13.88
C GLU A 201 8.52 -5.29 -14.74
N GLU A 202 7.52 -5.88 -14.05
CA GLU A 202 6.40 -6.58 -14.71
C GLU A 202 5.19 -5.67 -14.96
N GLU A 203 5.39 -4.36 -15.13
CA GLU A 203 4.31 -3.41 -15.42
C GLU A 203 3.56 -3.78 -16.71
N LYS A 204 2.23 -3.78 -16.63
CA LYS A 204 1.33 -3.96 -17.78
C LYS A 204 0.27 -2.86 -17.80
N ILE A 205 0.08 -2.25 -18.96
CA ILE A 205 -0.89 -1.18 -19.18
C ILE A 205 -1.99 -1.70 -20.09
N TYR A 206 -3.24 -1.47 -19.71
CA TYR A 206 -4.44 -1.82 -20.47
C TYR A 206 -5.22 -0.53 -20.71
N HIS A 207 -5.40 -0.18 -21.98
CA HIS A 207 -6.01 1.10 -22.40
C HIS A 207 -7.52 1.02 -22.59
N SER A 208 -8.10 -0.17 -22.49
CA SER A 208 -9.55 -0.37 -22.60
C SER A 208 -10.01 -1.52 -21.71
N VAL A 209 -11.33 -1.57 -21.45
CA VAL A 209 -11.96 -2.68 -20.73
C VAL A 209 -11.76 -4.01 -21.47
N ASP A 210 -11.71 -3.99 -22.80
CA ASP A 210 -11.54 -5.20 -23.61
C ASP A 210 -10.14 -5.81 -23.45
N GLU A 211 -9.11 -4.98 -23.33
CA GLU A 211 -7.73 -5.42 -23.12
C GLU A 211 -7.47 -6.01 -21.72
N MET A 212 -8.29 -5.65 -20.72
CA MET A 212 -8.11 -6.17 -19.35
C MET A 212 -8.20 -7.69 -19.31
N PRO A 213 -7.32 -8.38 -18.58
CA PRO A 213 -7.39 -9.83 -18.41
C PRO A 213 -8.60 -10.23 -17.53
N GLU A 214 -8.99 -11.50 -17.61
CA GLU A 214 -10.04 -12.04 -16.73
C GLU A 214 -9.55 -12.24 -15.27
N ARG A 215 -8.23 -12.43 -15.12
CA ARG A 215 -7.56 -12.57 -13.81
C ARG A 215 -6.16 -12.00 -13.90
N THR A 216 -5.72 -11.38 -12.82
CA THR A 216 -4.30 -11.06 -12.61
C THR A 216 -3.74 -11.99 -11.54
N PRO A 217 -2.44 -12.31 -11.59
CA PRO A 217 -1.77 -12.91 -10.43
C PRO A 217 -2.00 -12.01 -9.22
N ASP A 218 -2.33 -12.62 -8.07
CA ASP A 218 -2.40 -11.89 -6.82
C ASP A 218 -0.99 -11.34 -6.49
N PRO A 219 -0.76 -10.04 -6.43
CA PRO A 219 0.51 -9.49 -6.01
C PRO A 219 0.65 -9.75 -4.49
N ARG A 220 1.30 -10.82 -4.17
CA ARG A 220 1.68 -11.19 -2.78
C ARG A 220 3.02 -10.64 -2.40
#